data_8764142851d1b9a01c04aff7d5867f3d
#
_entry.id   8764142851d1b9a01c04aff7d5867f3d
#
_cell.length_a   1.000
_cell.length_b   1.000
_cell.length_c   1.000
_cell.angle_alpha   90.00
_cell.angle_beta   90.00
_cell.angle_gamma   90.00
#
_symmetry.space_group_name_H-M   'P 1'
#
loop_
_entity.id
_entity.type
_entity.pdbx_description
1 polymer ?
#
loop_
_entity_poly.entity_id
_entity_poly.type
_entity_poly.pdbx_seq_one_letter_code
_entity_poly.pdbx_strand_id
1 'polypeptide(L)'
;GATTLDEYRKYIEKDAALARRFQTVLVSEPTVEDTISILRGLKEKYEMHHGVRITDAALVSAADLSNRYISDRFLPDKAIDLVDEAASRLRMELDSMPAEIDALDRQMTQMQIEEQALMKEEDAASKDRLEQLRREMAGMRERLDGVKAAWQNEKGAIDRVQDLKR
;
A
#
# COMPACT_ATOMS: atom_id res chain seq x y z
N GLY A 1 -16.19 21.76 22.66
CA GLY A 1 -15.76 22.04 21.26
C GLY A 1 -14.25 22.04 21.16
N ALA A 2 -13.74 21.87 19.95
CA ALA A 2 -12.33 22.02 19.60
C ALA A 2 -12.22 23.01 18.44
N THR A 3 -11.19 23.83 18.47
CA THR A 3 -10.92 24.86 17.45
C THR A 3 -9.44 25.22 17.45
N THR A 4 -8.96 25.91 16.44
CA THR A 4 -7.60 26.43 16.39
C THR A 4 -7.46 27.70 17.26
N LEU A 5 -6.24 28.05 17.66
CA LEU A 5 -5.97 29.28 18.41
C LEU A 5 -6.40 30.53 17.66
N ASP A 6 -6.22 30.55 16.35
CA ASP A 6 -6.57 31.70 15.51
C ASP A 6 -8.09 31.87 15.38
N GLU A 7 -8.82 30.77 15.20
CA GLU A 7 -10.28 30.79 15.19
C GLU A 7 -10.85 31.17 16.55
N TYR A 8 -10.27 30.65 17.64
CA TYR A 8 -10.65 31.02 18.99
C TYR A 8 -10.51 32.52 19.20
N ARG A 9 -9.35 33.09 18.89
CA ARG A 9 -9.12 34.56 18.98
C ARG A 9 -10.05 35.36 18.12
N LYS A 10 -10.37 34.88 16.94
CA LYS A 10 -11.21 35.57 15.97
C LYS A 10 -12.69 35.57 16.34
N TYR A 11 -13.20 34.47 16.83
CA TYR A 11 -14.64 34.26 16.97
C TYR A 11 -15.12 34.08 18.41
N ILE A 12 -14.33 33.55 19.33
CA ILE A 12 -14.76 33.23 20.69
C ILE A 12 -14.27 34.27 21.71
N GLU A 13 -12.99 34.62 21.66
CA GLU A 13 -12.38 35.55 22.63
C GLU A 13 -13.04 36.93 22.62
N LYS A 14 -13.51 37.36 21.46
CA LYS A 14 -14.19 38.68 21.27
C LYS A 14 -15.63 38.69 21.78
N ASP A 15 -16.23 37.52 21.96
CA ASP A 15 -17.60 37.42 22.51
C ASP A 15 -17.55 37.15 24.02
N ALA A 16 -17.78 38.20 24.81
CA ALA A 16 -17.74 38.12 26.27
C ALA A 16 -18.77 37.14 26.85
N ALA A 17 -19.84 36.80 26.12
CA ALA A 17 -20.83 35.81 26.57
C ALA A 17 -20.33 34.38 26.38
N LEU A 18 -19.62 34.12 25.29
CA LEU A 18 -18.98 32.83 25.03
C LEU A 18 -17.75 32.64 25.90
N ALA A 19 -16.87 33.65 26.01
CA ALA A 19 -15.64 33.55 26.81
C ALA A 19 -15.91 33.24 28.29
N ARG A 20 -17.04 33.68 28.86
CA ARG A 20 -17.44 33.36 30.23
C ARG A 20 -18.02 31.95 30.41
N ARG A 21 -18.47 31.29 29.35
CA ARG A 21 -19.13 29.99 29.39
C ARG A 21 -18.18 28.84 29.09
N PHE A 22 -17.03 29.10 28.50
CA PHE A 22 -16.06 28.10 28.10
C PHE A 22 -14.69 28.40 28.70
N GLN A 23 -14.14 27.44 29.41
CA GLN A 23 -12.75 27.48 29.83
C GLN A 23 -11.87 26.92 28.72
N THR A 24 -10.79 27.62 28.40
CA THR A 24 -9.82 27.16 27.40
C THR A 24 -8.91 26.11 27.99
N VAL A 25 -8.72 25.00 27.24
CA VAL A 25 -7.71 23.99 27.50
C VAL A 25 -6.81 23.94 26.27
N LEU A 26 -5.57 24.38 26.44
CA LEU A 26 -4.59 24.36 25.35
C LEU A 26 -4.06 22.94 25.21
N VAL A 27 -4.17 22.38 23.98
CA VAL A 27 -3.55 21.12 23.59
C VAL A 27 -2.34 21.47 22.75
N SER A 28 -1.13 21.27 23.30
CA SER A 28 0.13 21.49 22.57
C SER A 28 0.49 20.28 21.72
N GLU A 29 1.32 20.51 20.71
CA GLU A 29 1.93 19.44 19.91
C GLU A 29 2.76 18.51 20.82
N PRO A 30 2.59 17.17 20.73
CA PRO A 30 3.39 16.23 21.50
C PRO A 30 4.84 16.20 21.01
N THR A 31 5.74 15.76 21.87
CA THR A 31 7.14 15.50 21.48
C THR A 31 7.26 14.29 20.56
N VAL A 32 8.45 14.08 19.99
CA VAL A 32 8.72 12.87 19.20
C VAL A 32 8.57 11.61 20.04
N GLU A 33 9.05 11.62 21.29
CA GLU A 33 8.94 10.52 22.24
C GLU A 33 7.49 10.20 22.62
N ASP A 34 6.69 11.25 22.85
CA ASP A 34 5.25 11.08 23.10
C ASP A 34 4.54 10.50 21.87
N THR A 35 4.91 10.98 20.68
CA THR A 35 4.39 10.49 19.40
C THR A 35 4.71 9.01 19.20
N ILE A 36 5.94 8.57 19.47
CA ILE A 36 6.31 7.14 19.41
C ILE A 36 5.41 6.31 20.34
N SER A 37 5.15 6.82 21.55
CA SER A 37 4.27 6.15 22.50
C SER A 37 2.82 6.04 22.00
N ILE A 38 2.31 7.10 21.36
CA ILE A 38 0.99 7.12 20.72
C ILE A 38 0.94 6.09 19.56
N LEU A 39 1.96 6.09 18.69
CA LEU A 39 2.04 5.15 17.57
C LEU A 39 2.09 3.69 18.03
N ARG A 40 2.82 3.40 19.12
CA ARG A 40 2.82 2.06 19.73
C ARG A 40 1.43 1.65 20.21
N GLY A 41 0.66 2.57 20.77
CA GLY A 41 -0.72 2.33 21.20
C GLY A 41 -1.69 2.09 20.02
N LEU A 42 -1.38 2.62 18.85
CA LEU A 42 -2.20 2.47 17.63
C LEU A 42 -1.75 1.29 16.75
N LYS A 43 -0.55 0.76 16.98
CA LYS A 43 0.10 -0.25 16.14
C LYS A 43 -0.80 -1.41 15.78
N GLU A 44 -1.40 -2.08 16.76
CA GLU A 44 -2.24 -3.26 16.54
C GLU A 44 -3.44 -2.96 15.65
N LYS A 45 -4.04 -1.77 15.80
CA LYS A 45 -5.17 -1.34 14.98
C LYS A 45 -4.78 -1.17 13.52
N TYR A 46 -3.62 -0.57 13.26
CA TYR A 46 -3.09 -0.38 11.91
C TYR A 46 -2.64 -1.71 11.28
N GLU A 47 -1.96 -2.57 12.06
CA GLU A 47 -1.60 -3.92 11.60
C GLU A 47 -2.84 -4.73 11.19
N MET A 48 -3.92 -4.64 11.96
CA MET A 48 -5.18 -5.33 11.68
C MET A 48 -5.90 -4.73 10.48
N HIS A 49 -5.91 -3.39 10.36
CA HIS A 49 -6.59 -2.68 9.27
C HIS A 49 -5.94 -2.95 7.91
N HIS A 50 -4.61 -2.81 7.83
CA HIS A 50 -3.87 -2.98 6.59
C HIS A 50 -3.43 -4.43 6.33
N GLY A 51 -3.49 -5.29 7.34
CA GLY A 51 -3.05 -6.68 7.22
C GLY A 51 -1.53 -6.84 7.02
N VAL A 52 -0.75 -5.89 7.52
CA VAL A 52 0.72 -5.87 7.46
C VAL A 52 1.31 -5.81 8.86
N ARG A 53 2.54 -6.27 9.01
CA ARG A 53 3.27 -6.18 10.27
C ARG A 53 4.08 -4.88 10.32
N ILE A 54 3.93 -4.12 11.42
CA ILE A 54 4.65 -2.86 11.64
C ILE A 54 5.70 -3.09 12.72
N THR A 55 6.97 -2.86 12.43
CA THR A 55 8.05 -3.00 13.41
C THR A 55 8.14 -1.76 14.33
N ASP A 56 8.67 -1.90 15.54
CA ASP A 56 8.90 -0.75 16.43
C ASP A 56 9.86 0.27 15.80
N ALA A 57 10.89 -0.19 15.10
CA ALA A 57 11.81 0.66 14.38
C ALA A 57 11.12 1.51 13.29
N ALA A 58 10.08 0.98 12.64
CA ALA A 58 9.31 1.73 11.66
C ALA A 58 8.50 2.86 12.33
N LEU A 59 7.95 2.64 13.51
CA LEU A 59 7.22 3.66 14.28
C LEU A 59 8.16 4.79 14.73
N VAL A 60 9.34 4.44 15.25
CA VAL A 60 10.38 5.41 15.61
C VAL A 60 10.79 6.23 14.39
N SER A 61 11.08 5.56 13.28
CA SER A 61 11.45 6.24 12.03
C SER A 61 10.34 7.15 11.51
N ALA A 62 9.07 6.74 11.61
CA ALA A 62 7.94 7.56 11.19
C ALA A 62 7.82 8.85 12.01
N ALA A 63 8.00 8.78 13.33
CA ALA A 63 7.98 9.95 14.20
C ALA A 63 9.15 10.91 13.87
N ASP A 64 10.37 10.38 13.75
CA ASP A 64 11.58 11.18 13.47
C ASP A 64 11.53 11.81 12.06
N LEU A 65 11.21 11.02 11.03
CA LEU A 65 11.20 11.49 9.65
C LEU A 65 10.07 12.48 9.40
N SER A 66 8.87 12.22 9.94
CA SER A 66 7.76 13.17 9.82
C SER A 66 8.08 14.50 10.52
N ASN A 67 8.70 14.45 11.70
CA ASN A 67 9.11 15.66 12.41
C ASN A 67 10.17 16.46 11.63
N ARG A 68 11.09 15.79 10.97
CA ARG A 68 12.20 16.42 10.24
C ARG A 68 11.79 16.95 8.87
N TYR A 69 10.97 16.24 8.13
CA TYR A 69 10.73 16.51 6.70
C TYR A 69 9.33 17.06 6.40
N ILE A 70 8.35 16.91 7.31
CA ILE A 70 6.99 17.41 7.12
C ILE A 70 6.80 18.62 8.04
N SER A 71 6.85 19.83 7.45
CA SER A 71 6.78 21.08 8.20
C SER A 71 5.40 21.75 8.20
N ASP A 72 4.50 21.33 7.32
CA ASP A 72 3.16 21.88 7.14
C ASP A 72 2.07 21.24 7.99
N ARG A 73 2.45 20.22 8.80
CA ARG A 73 1.56 19.48 9.70
C ARG A 73 2.23 19.26 11.07
N PHE A 74 1.42 18.93 12.05
CA PHE A 74 1.84 18.75 13.44
C PHE A 74 1.86 17.27 13.83
N LEU A 75 2.69 16.94 14.84
CA LEU A 75 2.64 15.67 15.53
C LEU A 75 1.37 15.59 16.40
N PRO A 76 0.76 14.42 16.59
CA PRO A 76 1.17 13.12 16.07
C PRO A 76 0.67 12.84 14.65
N ASP A 77 -0.22 13.64 14.09
CA ASP A 77 -0.98 13.36 12.86
C ASP A 77 -0.07 13.07 11.67
N LYS A 78 0.96 13.89 11.44
CA LYS A 78 1.91 13.66 10.33
C LYS A 78 2.67 12.33 10.43
N ALA A 79 2.91 11.84 11.65
CA ALA A 79 3.57 10.54 11.87
C ALA A 79 2.57 9.37 11.67
N ILE A 80 1.34 9.56 12.09
CA ILE A 80 0.24 8.63 11.86
C ILE A 80 -0.03 8.47 10.37
N ASP A 81 -0.17 9.58 9.64
CA ASP A 81 -0.38 9.59 8.19
C ASP A 81 0.76 8.86 7.46
N LEU A 82 2.02 9.06 7.91
CA LEU A 82 3.17 8.40 7.29
C LEU A 82 3.12 6.88 7.49
N VAL A 83 2.72 6.40 8.66
CA VAL A 83 2.54 4.97 8.94
C VAL A 83 1.39 4.40 8.12
N ASP A 84 0.27 5.11 8.05
CA ASP A 84 -0.92 4.70 7.30
C ASP A 84 -0.63 4.58 5.80
N GLU A 85 -0.01 5.58 5.21
CA GLU A 85 0.38 5.60 3.80
C GLU A 85 1.39 4.49 3.47
N ALA A 86 2.41 4.31 4.32
CA ALA A 86 3.41 3.26 4.13
C ALA A 86 2.80 1.85 4.22
N ALA A 87 1.89 1.64 5.17
CA ALA A 87 1.18 0.37 5.34
C ALA A 87 0.22 0.09 4.18
N SER A 88 -0.51 1.11 3.71
CA SER A 88 -1.39 1.03 2.54
C SER A 88 -0.62 0.68 1.27
N ARG A 89 0.53 1.34 1.07
CA ARG A 89 1.39 1.07 -0.09
C ARG A 89 1.94 -0.34 -0.07
N LEU A 90 2.44 -0.79 1.08
CA LEU A 90 2.93 -2.16 1.25
C LEU A 90 1.83 -3.19 1.00
N ARG A 91 0.62 -2.95 1.49
CA ARG A 91 -0.54 -3.82 1.22
C ARG A 91 -0.85 -3.89 -0.28
N MET A 92 -0.85 -2.75 -0.95
CA MET A 92 -1.07 -2.67 -2.40
C MET A 92 0.00 -3.46 -3.18
N GLU A 93 1.28 -3.38 -2.76
CA GLU A 93 2.38 -4.15 -3.36
C GLU A 93 2.19 -5.66 -3.15
N LEU A 94 1.76 -6.08 -1.95
CA LEU A 94 1.47 -7.50 -1.65
C LEU A 94 0.28 -8.04 -2.45
N ASP A 95 -0.73 -7.21 -2.71
CA ASP A 95 -1.90 -7.61 -3.49
C ASP A 95 -1.68 -7.54 -5.00
N SER A 96 -0.67 -6.81 -5.44
CA SER A 96 -0.35 -6.63 -6.86
C SER A 96 0.30 -7.89 -7.44
N MET A 97 -0.04 -8.17 -8.70
CA MET A 97 0.61 -9.25 -9.45
C MET A 97 2.09 -8.89 -9.70
N PRO A 98 3.04 -9.79 -9.46
CA PRO A 98 4.45 -9.55 -9.76
C PRO A 98 4.68 -9.15 -11.22
N ALA A 99 5.57 -8.19 -11.45
CA ALA A 99 5.87 -7.68 -12.78
C ALA A 99 6.38 -8.78 -13.75
N GLU A 100 6.99 -9.84 -13.21
CA GLU A 100 7.41 -11.00 -14.01
C GLU A 100 6.22 -11.74 -14.62
N ILE A 101 5.13 -11.92 -13.87
CA ILE A 101 3.90 -12.58 -14.35
C ILE A 101 3.25 -11.71 -15.44
N ASP A 102 3.15 -10.39 -15.21
CA ASP A 102 2.60 -9.46 -16.20
C ASP A 102 3.40 -9.46 -17.50
N ALA A 103 4.74 -9.49 -17.42
CA ALA A 103 5.61 -9.57 -18.57
C ALA A 103 5.41 -10.88 -19.37
N LEU A 104 5.31 -12.02 -18.70
CA LEU A 104 5.06 -13.32 -19.31
C LEU A 104 3.66 -13.39 -19.95
N ASP A 105 2.64 -12.85 -19.31
CA ASP A 105 1.27 -12.78 -19.86
C ASP A 105 1.23 -11.92 -21.14
N ARG A 106 1.95 -10.78 -21.16
CA ARG A 106 2.05 -9.94 -22.38
C ARG A 106 2.76 -10.67 -23.51
N GLN A 107 3.86 -11.37 -23.21
CA GLN A 107 4.57 -12.19 -24.23
C GLN A 107 3.66 -13.29 -24.77
N MET A 108 2.95 -14.00 -23.90
CA MET A 108 1.99 -15.02 -24.30
C MET A 108 0.90 -14.45 -25.21
N THR A 109 0.37 -13.26 -24.87
CA THR A 109 -0.63 -12.58 -25.70
C THR A 109 -0.09 -12.22 -27.08
N GLN A 110 1.16 -11.74 -27.16
CA GLN A 110 1.81 -11.46 -28.45
C GLN A 110 1.97 -12.72 -29.30
N MET A 111 2.42 -13.83 -28.68
CA MET A 111 2.54 -15.12 -29.37
C MET A 111 1.18 -15.64 -29.86
N GLN A 112 0.12 -15.46 -29.09
CA GLN A 112 -1.23 -15.83 -29.53
C GLN A 112 -1.71 -15.01 -30.73
N ILE A 113 -1.39 -13.72 -30.77
CA ILE A 113 -1.70 -12.85 -31.93
C ILE A 113 -0.91 -13.33 -33.18
N GLU A 114 0.39 -13.65 -33.01
CA GLU A 114 1.22 -14.20 -34.09
C GLU A 114 0.66 -15.54 -34.57
N GLU A 115 0.25 -16.44 -33.67
CA GLU A 115 -0.38 -17.72 -34.01
C GLU A 115 -1.63 -17.51 -34.86
N GLN A 116 -2.51 -16.61 -34.46
CA GLN A 116 -3.74 -16.31 -35.18
C GLN A 116 -3.47 -15.73 -36.60
N ALA A 117 -2.39 -14.98 -36.74
CA ALA A 117 -1.97 -14.47 -38.07
C ALA A 117 -1.43 -15.61 -38.95
N LEU A 118 -0.52 -16.43 -38.40
CA LEU A 118 0.10 -17.56 -39.14
C LEU A 118 -0.91 -18.66 -39.51
N MET A 119 -1.96 -18.85 -38.73
CA MET A 119 -3.03 -19.80 -39.04
C MET A 119 -3.81 -19.46 -40.32
N LYS A 120 -3.76 -18.22 -40.79
CA LYS A 120 -4.42 -17.77 -42.03
C LYS A 120 -3.56 -17.93 -43.28
N GLU A 121 -2.27 -18.23 -43.09
CA GLU A 121 -1.31 -18.40 -44.18
C GLU A 121 -1.19 -19.88 -44.57
N GLU A 122 -1.06 -20.13 -45.89
CA GLU A 122 -1.03 -21.51 -46.44
C GLU A 122 0.37 -21.95 -46.87
N ASP A 123 1.33 -21.04 -46.90
CA ASP A 123 2.70 -21.34 -47.36
C ASP A 123 3.48 -22.21 -46.35
N ALA A 124 4.49 -22.93 -46.85
CA ALA A 124 5.27 -23.88 -46.09
C ALA A 124 6.06 -23.20 -44.92
N ALA A 125 6.62 -22.00 -45.18
CA ALA A 125 7.42 -21.29 -44.19
C ALA A 125 6.57 -20.82 -42.99
N SER A 126 5.35 -20.35 -43.27
CA SER A 126 4.37 -19.98 -42.21
C SER A 126 3.93 -21.18 -41.37
N LYS A 127 3.78 -22.35 -42.02
CA LYS A 127 3.46 -23.60 -41.29
C LYS A 127 4.60 -24.06 -40.36
N ASP A 128 5.83 -24.01 -40.85
CA ASP A 128 7.00 -24.34 -40.03
C ASP A 128 7.15 -23.36 -38.85
N ARG A 129 6.96 -22.06 -39.10
CA ARG A 129 6.99 -21.05 -38.02
C ARG A 129 5.87 -21.26 -37.03
N LEU A 130 4.67 -21.61 -37.47
CA LEU A 130 3.53 -21.91 -36.60
C LEU A 130 3.82 -23.09 -35.66
N GLU A 131 4.44 -24.16 -36.18
CA GLU A 131 4.81 -25.31 -35.37
C GLU A 131 5.87 -24.95 -34.30
N GLN A 132 6.88 -24.15 -34.69
CA GLN A 132 7.89 -23.65 -33.76
C GLN A 132 7.26 -22.76 -32.70
N LEU A 133 6.41 -21.81 -33.07
CA LEU A 133 5.72 -20.90 -32.18
C LEU A 133 4.88 -21.67 -31.15
N ARG A 134 4.16 -22.71 -31.56
CA ARG A 134 3.37 -23.56 -30.64
C ARG A 134 4.22 -24.27 -29.60
N ARG A 135 5.43 -24.72 -30.00
CA ARG A 135 6.38 -25.31 -29.05
C ARG A 135 6.88 -24.26 -28.02
N GLU A 136 7.21 -23.05 -28.50
CA GLU A 136 7.63 -21.93 -27.65
C GLU A 136 6.51 -21.52 -26.69
N MET A 137 5.27 -21.42 -27.19
CA MET A 137 4.09 -21.12 -26.38
C MET A 137 3.82 -22.19 -25.29
N ALA A 138 4.00 -23.48 -25.60
CA ALA A 138 3.80 -24.55 -24.62
C ALA A 138 4.78 -24.41 -23.45
N GLY A 139 6.07 -24.17 -23.72
CA GLY A 139 7.07 -23.94 -22.68
C GLY A 139 6.84 -22.66 -21.89
N MET A 140 6.40 -21.57 -22.56
CA MET A 140 6.06 -20.30 -21.91
C MET A 140 4.85 -20.47 -20.99
N ARG A 141 3.83 -21.22 -21.42
CA ARG A 141 2.62 -21.49 -20.63
C ARG A 141 2.93 -22.27 -19.35
N GLU A 142 3.75 -23.31 -19.47
CA GLU A 142 4.18 -24.11 -18.30
C GLU A 142 4.93 -23.23 -17.30
N ARG A 143 5.83 -22.36 -17.76
CA ARG A 143 6.55 -21.40 -16.91
C ARG A 143 5.59 -20.43 -16.23
N LEU A 144 4.66 -19.84 -17.01
CA LEU A 144 3.66 -18.89 -16.50
C LEU A 144 2.77 -19.53 -15.44
N ASP A 145 2.27 -20.75 -15.69
CA ASP A 145 1.43 -21.47 -14.75
C ASP A 145 2.20 -21.82 -13.45
N GLY A 146 3.48 -22.16 -13.57
CA GLY A 146 4.35 -22.40 -12.41
C GLY A 146 4.56 -21.17 -11.55
N VAL A 147 4.85 -20.00 -12.15
CA VAL A 147 5.05 -18.75 -11.42
C VAL A 147 3.73 -18.26 -10.81
N LYS A 148 2.61 -18.36 -11.54
CA LYS A 148 1.27 -18.03 -11.03
C LYS A 148 0.88 -18.89 -9.83
N ALA A 149 1.13 -20.20 -9.89
CA ALA A 149 0.84 -21.11 -8.78
C ALA A 149 1.69 -20.81 -7.55
N ALA A 150 2.97 -20.52 -7.71
CA ALA A 150 3.85 -20.12 -6.61
C ALA A 150 3.36 -18.84 -5.94
N TRP A 151 3.04 -17.81 -6.72
CA TRP A 151 2.50 -16.54 -6.22
C TRP A 151 1.16 -16.71 -5.49
N GLN A 152 0.22 -17.50 -6.05
CA GLN A 152 -1.06 -17.78 -5.40
C GLN A 152 -0.91 -18.52 -4.07
N ASN A 153 0.03 -19.45 -3.99
CA ASN A 153 0.33 -20.18 -2.76
C ASN A 153 0.90 -19.24 -1.69
N GLU A 154 1.80 -18.35 -2.07
CA GLU A 154 2.40 -17.35 -1.18
C GLU A 154 1.36 -16.36 -0.67
N LYS A 155 0.54 -15.81 -1.57
CA LYS A 155 -0.57 -14.92 -1.21
C LYS A 155 -1.57 -15.61 -0.28
N GLY A 156 -1.98 -16.83 -0.59
CA GLY A 156 -2.90 -17.61 0.25
C GLY A 156 -2.34 -17.97 1.62
N ALA A 157 -1.01 -18.05 1.77
CA ALA A 157 -0.37 -18.22 3.08
C ALA A 157 -0.45 -16.92 3.91
N ILE A 158 -0.24 -15.77 3.28
CA ILE A 158 -0.35 -14.44 3.92
C ILE A 158 -1.78 -14.20 4.40
N ASP A 159 -2.78 -14.44 3.54
CA ASP A 159 -4.19 -14.24 3.86
C ASP A 159 -4.64 -15.14 5.04
N ARG A 160 -4.21 -16.40 5.08
CA ARG A 160 -4.49 -17.31 6.22
C ARG A 160 -3.89 -16.81 7.54
N VAL A 161 -2.69 -16.25 7.52
CA VAL A 161 -2.09 -15.66 8.73
C VAL A 161 -2.89 -14.45 9.22
N GLN A 162 -3.46 -13.66 8.31
CA GLN A 162 -4.33 -12.53 8.66
C GLN A 162 -5.66 -12.98 9.26
N ASP A 163 -6.30 -13.98 8.67
CA ASP A 163 -7.58 -14.51 9.17
C ASP A 163 -7.46 -15.14 10.57
N LEU A 164 -6.29 -15.71 10.89
CA LEU A 164 -6.01 -16.25 12.23
C LEU A 164 -5.76 -15.17 13.29
N LYS A 165 -5.53 -13.91 12.89
CA LYS A 165 -5.29 -12.77 13.80
C LYS A 165 -6.55 -11.93 14.04
N ARG A 166 -7.61 -12.16 13.29
CA ARG A 166 -8.93 -11.56 13.49
C ARG A 166 -9.75 -12.30 14.52
#